data_fa448d9118968d6c2f172a66735a93bd
#
_entry.id   fa448d9118968d6c2f172a66735a93bd
#
_cell.length_a   1.000
_cell.length_b   1.000
_cell.length_c   1.000
_cell.angle_alpha   90.00
_cell.angle_beta   90.00
_cell.angle_gamma   90.00
#
_symmetry.space_group_name_H-M   'P 1'
#
loop_
_entity.id
_entity.type
_entity.pdbx_description
1 polymer ?
#
loop_
_entity_poly.entity_id
_entity_poly.type
_entity_poly.pdbx_seq_one_letter_code
_entity_poly.pdbx_strand_id
1 'polypeptide(L)'
;MKVLMFGWEFPPHILGGLGTASYGITAGLAKQPDMQITFCIPKPWGDEDKSFMNIIGLSETPIVWRDVDYDYVKQRLGNKMSPEQYYALRDHIYADFSYRMTDDLGCIEFSGRYPDNLFDEINNYSIVAGVIARQQEYDIIHAHDWLTYPAGIHAKNVSGKPLVIHVHATDFDRSRGNVNPTVYSIEKDGMDHADCIMCVSELTRRTVIEHYHQDPAKCIAMHNAVYPLSDEVKQMVAQRKPHTERKERVVTFLGRITMQKGPEYFVEAASLVLQRTRNVRFCMAGSGDMLNAMIEMAAQKGIADRFFFPGFMKGKQVYEVFRDSDVYVMPSVSEPFGISPLEAMQCGVPSIISYQSGCAEILDKCIKTDYWDINAMADAMYSLCTNEGLYQYLQEEGIKEVDQITWEKVGKRIYDVYQQVLQNYNHK
;
A
#
# COMPACT_ATOMS: atom_id res chain seq x y z
N MET A 1 -2.35 1.15 25.75
CA MET A 1 -3.22 1.71 24.71
C MET A 1 -3.70 0.58 23.80
N LYS A 2 -5.01 0.49 23.57
CA LYS A 2 -5.62 -0.55 22.72
C LYS A 2 -6.10 0.10 21.43
N VAL A 3 -5.72 -0.46 20.27
CA VAL A 3 -6.16 0.02 18.95
C VAL A 3 -6.96 -1.05 18.23
N LEU A 4 -8.09 -0.65 17.65
CA LEU A 4 -8.88 -1.45 16.71
C LEU A 4 -8.53 -0.99 15.30
N MET A 5 -7.92 -1.88 14.51
CA MET A 5 -7.49 -1.59 13.16
C MET A 5 -8.34 -2.33 12.13
N PHE A 6 -8.64 -1.66 11.04
CA PHE A 6 -9.33 -2.24 9.89
C PHE A 6 -8.41 -2.21 8.68
N GLY A 7 -8.10 -3.39 8.12
CA GLY A 7 -7.30 -3.55 6.92
C GLY A 7 -7.96 -4.50 5.93
N TRP A 8 -7.51 -4.44 4.67
CA TRP A 8 -8.06 -5.29 3.60
C TRP A 8 -7.18 -6.49 3.29
N GLU A 9 -5.88 -6.28 3.34
CA GLU A 9 -4.84 -7.27 3.06
C GLU A 9 -3.90 -7.43 4.24
N PHE A 10 -3.39 -8.65 4.42
CA PHE A 10 -2.33 -8.93 5.39
C PHE A 10 -1.43 -10.07 4.89
N PRO A 11 -0.09 -10.00 5.12
CA PRO A 11 0.82 -11.08 4.69
C PRO A 11 0.48 -12.43 5.33
N PRO A 12 0.70 -13.53 4.58
CA PRO A 12 1.36 -13.63 3.27
C PRO A 12 0.43 -13.39 2.06
N HIS A 13 -0.86 -13.14 2.27
CA HIS A 13 -1.88 -12.99 1.23
C HIS A 13 -2.07 -11.52 0.84
N ILE A 14 -1.10 -10.97 0.13
CA ILE A 14 -1.09 -9.58 -0.33
C ILE A 14 -0.96 -9.51 -1.86
N LEU A 15 -1.52 -8.44 -2.43
CA LEU A 15 -1.43 -8.13 -3.86
C LEU A 15 -0.61 -6.86 -4.13
N GLY A 16 -0.24 -6.10 -3.09
CA GLY A 16 0.47 -4.84 -3.25
C GLY A 16 1.11 -4.31 -1.98
N GLY A 17 1.52 -3.05 -2.03
CA GLY A 17 2.21 -2.37 -0.94
C GLY A 17 1.35 -2.12 0.30
N LEU A 18 0.01 -2.16 0.17
CA LEU A 18 -0.92 -1.93 1.29
C LEU A 18 -0.72 -2.97 2.41
N GLY A 19 -0.72 -4.25 2.07
CA GLY A 19 -0.53 -5.32 3.04
C GLY A 19 0.87 -5.29 3.67
N THR A 20 1.92 -4.98 2.88
CA THR A 20 3.29 -4.80 3.38
C THR A 20 3.36 -3.63 4.38
N ALA A 21 2.74 -2.50 4.07
CA ALA A 21 2.70 -1.34 4.94
C ALA A 21 1.90 -1.62 6.23
N SER A 22 0.74 -2.27 6.12
CA SER A 22 -0.10 -2.64 7.27
C SER A 22 0.64 -3.55 8.26
N TYR A 23 1.35 -4.55 7.74
CA TYR A 23 2.21 -5.41 8.57
C TYR A 23 3.35 -4.61 9.21
N GLY A 24 4.01 -3.72 8.45
CA GLY A 24 5.09 -2.88 8.95
C GLY A 24 4.66 -1.95 10.08
N ILE A 25 3.54 -1.29 9.89
CA ILE A 25 2.94 -0.39 10.88
C ILE A 25 2.60 -1.16 12.16
N THR A 26 1.93 -2.31 12.04
CA THR A 26 1.54 -3.12 13.21
C THR A 26 2.75 -3.67 13.96
N ALA A 27 3.76 -4.18 13.25
CA ALA A 27 5.00 -4.66 13.87
C ALA A 27 5.79 -3.54 14.58
N GLY A 28 5.82 -2.33 13.98
CA GLY A 28 6.46 -1.16 14.60
C GLY A 28 5.70 -0.65 15.82
N LEU A 29 4.37 -0.64 15.76
CA LEU A 29 3.51 -0.26 16.89
C LEU A 29 3.59 -1.27 18.04
N ALA A 30 3.64 -2.56 17.77
CA ALA A 30 3.72 -3.60 18.79
C ALA A 30 4.98 -3.51 19.66
N LYS A 31 6.01 -2.80 19.19
CA LYS A 31 7.22 -2.50 19.99
C LYS A 31 7.03 -1.34 20.97
N GLN A 32 5.92 -0.60 20.90
CA GLN A 32 5.67 0.52 21.79
C GLN A 32 5.12 0.04 23.14
N PRO A 33 5.38 0.78 24.25
CA PRO A 33 4.94 0.40 25.56
C PRO A 33 3.43 0.21 25.67
N ASP A 34 3.00 -0.89 26.28
CA ASP A 34 1.59 -1.20 26.57
C ASP A 34 0.65 -1.14 25.36
N MET A 35 1.18 -1.37 24.15
CA MET A 35 0.41 -1.36 22.94
C MET A 35 -0.29 -2.72 22.71
N GLN A 36 -1.59 -2.70 22.53
CA GLN A 36 -2.38 -3.87 22.17
C GLN A 36 -3.10 -3.59 20.83
N ILE A 37 -2.89 -4.46 19.86
CA ILE A 37 -3.41 -4.30 18.51
C ILE A 37 -4.42 -5.41 18.24
N THR A 38 -5.63 -5.01 17.83
CA THR A 38 -6.61 -5.90 17.20
C THR A 38 -6.75 -5.49 15.74
N PHE A 39 -6.31 -6.35 14.83
CA PHE A 39 -6.34 -6.10 13.39
C PHE A 39 -7.44 -6.94 12.72
N CYS A 40 -8.35 -6.26 12.04
CA CYS A 40 -9.49 -6.88 11.37
C CYS A 40 -9.22 -6.99 9.86
N ILE A 41 -9.46 -8.19 9.29
CA ILE A 41 -9.34 -8.45 7.86
C ILE A 41 -10.60 -9.14 7.33
N PRO A 42 -10.94 -9.00 6.03
CA PRO A 42 -12.14 -9.61 5.46
C PRO A 42 -12.18 -11.13 5.71
N LYS A 43 -11.10 -11.83 5.37
CA LYS A 43 -10.98 -13.27 5.48
C LYS A 43 -9.57 -13.67 5.92
N PRO A 44 -9.39 -14.34 7.05
CA PRO A 44 -8.11 -14.95 7.42
C PRO A 44 -7.91 -16.25 6.63
N TRP A 45 -6.66 -16.55 6.34
CA TRP A 45 -6.24 -17.78 5.66
C TRP A 45 -5.62 -18.78 6.63
N GLY A 46 -5.31 -18.31 7.86
CA GLY A 46 -4.81 -19.16 8.95
C GLY A 46 -3.29 -19.22 9.07
N ASP A 47 -2.56 -18.59 8.16
CA ASP A 47 -1.09 -18.52 8.13
C ASP A 47 -0.53 -17.10 8.34
N GLU A 48 -1.39 -16.14 8.74
CA GLU A 48 -0.97 -14.80 9.12
C GLU A 48 -0.15 -14.83 10.43
N ASP A 49 0.85 -13.96 10.51
CA ASP A 49 1.64 -13.79 11.72
C ASP A 49 0.83 -13.09 12.83
N LYS A 50 0.46 -13.85 13.86
CA LYS A 50 -0.29 -13.40 15.04
C LYS A 50 0.61 -13.19 16.27
N SER A 51 1.94 -13.22 16.12
CA SER A 51 2.88 -13.25 17.24
C SER A 51 2.88 -11.98 18.12
N PHE A 52 2.44 -10.85 17.56
CA PHE A 52 2.48 -9.54 18.22
C PHE A 52 1.15 -8.79 18.23
N MET A 53 0.07 -9.38 17.74
CA MET A 53 -1.26 -8.78 17.70
C MET A 53 -2.36 -9.85 17.64
N ASN A 54 -3.60 -9.41 17.91
CA ASN A 54 -4.79 -10.22 17.65
C ASN A 54 -5.31 -9.94 16.23
N ILE A 55 -5.61 -10.98 15.45
CA ILE A 55 -6.24 -10.86 14.13
C ILE A 55 -7.65 -11.42 14.22
N ILE A 56 -8.63 -10.62 13.77
CA ILE A 56 -10.04 -11.00 13.66
C ILE A 56 -10.42 -11.08 12.19
N GLY A 57 -10.91 -12.26 11.76
CA GLY A 57 -11.54 -12.45 10.46
C GLY A 57 -13.00 -12.02 10.50
N LEU A 58 -13.40 -11.12 9.60
CA LEU A 58 -14.80 -10.72 9.51
C LEU A 58 -15.68 -11.89 9.03
N SER A 59 -15.15 -12.74 8.13
CA SER A 59 -15.84 -13.96 7.69
C SER A 59 -16.08 -14.99 8.79
N GLU A 60 -15.37 -14.86 9.92
CA GLU A 60 -15.48 -15.75 11.09
C GLU A 60 -16.25 -15.09 12.23
N THR A 61 -16.64 -13.82 12.07
CA THR A 61 -17.34 -13.06 13.11
C THR A 61 -18.83 -13.33 13.01
N PRO A 62 -19.44 -13.94 14.04
CA PRO A 62 -20.86 -14.20 14.06
C PRO A 62 -21.66 -12.89 14.22
N ILE A 63 -22.68 -12.72 13.40
CA ILE A 63 -23.58 -11.55 13.47
C ILE A 63 -24.85 -11.94 14.19
N VAL A 64 -25.15 -11.22 15.28
CA VAL A 64 -26.47 -11.23 15.88
C VAL A 64 -27.22 -10.02 15.33
N TRP A 65 -28.32 -10.25 14.62
CA TRP A 65 -29.09 -9.17 13.97
C TRP A 65 -29.53 -8.05 14.89
N ARG A 66 -29.75 -8.32 16.17
CA ARG A 66 -30.05 -7.29 17.19
C ARG A 66 -28.88 -6.31 17.42
N ASP A 67 -27.65 -6.71 17.02
CA ASP A 67 -26.44 -5.90 17.21
C ASP A 67 -26.11 -5.09 15.93
N VAL A 68 -26.88 -5.27 14.86
CA VAL A 68 -26.76 -4.47 13.64
C VAL A 68 -27.47 -3.15 13.83
N ASP A 69 -26.75 -2.04 13.61
CA ASP A 69 -27.35 -0.72 13.63
C ASP A 69 -28.23 -0.52 12.39
N TYR A 70 -29.53 -0.61 12.58
CA TYR A 70 -30.53 -0.49 11.52
C TYR A 70 -30.47 0.87 10.81
N ASP A 71 -30.31 1.97 11.55
CA ASP A 71 -30.26 3.30 10.97
C ASP A 71 -28.99 3.52 10.15
N TYR A 72 -27.87 2.93 10.56
CA TYR A 72 -26.62 2.94 9.79
C TYR A 72 -26.79 2.18 8.46
N VAL A 73 -27.35 0.98 8.50
CA VAL A 73 -27.60 0.18 7.28
C VAL A 73 -28.53 0.93 6.33
N LYS A 74 -29.62 1.54 6.86
CA LYS A 74 -30.56 2.34 6.10
C LYS A 74 -29.91 3.56 5.44
N GLN A 75 -29.04 4.27 6.16
CA GLN A 75 -28.34 5.44 5.65
C GLN A 75 -27.35 5.06 4.55
N ARG A 76 -26.64 3.93 4.67
CA ARG A 76 -25.65 3.46 3.69
C ARG A 76 -26.27 2.84 2.44
N LEU A 77 -27.36 2.10 2.56
CA LEU A 77 -28.10 1.57 1.41
C LEU A 77 -28.84 2.70 0.65
N GLY A 78 -28.85 3.88 1.23
CA GLY A 78 -29.22 5.15 0.60
C GLY A 78 -30.70 5.32 0.32
N ASN A 79 -31.10 6.58 0.06
CA ASN A 79 -32.46 7.00 -0.34
C ASN A 79 -32.93 6.42 -1.69
N LYS A 80 -32.23 5.44 -2.26
CA LYS A 80 -32.52 4.79 -3.53
C LYS A 80 -33.37 3.54 -3.39
N MET A 81 -33.52 3.03 -2.17
CA MET A 81 -34.32 1.84 -1.89
C MET A 81 -35.64 2.25 -1.28
N SER A 82 -36.77 1.80 -1.86
CA SER A 82 -38.05 2.03 -1.21
C SER A 82 -38.16 1.22 0.10
N PRO A 83 -39.02 1.64 1.04
CA PRO A 83 -39.25 0.86 2.24
C PRO A 83 -39.62 -0.60 1.95
N GLU A 84 -40.39 -0.85 0.90
CA GLU A 84 -40.76 -2.20 0.49
C GLU A 84 -39.53 -3.00 -0.02
N GLN A 85 -38.66 -2.39 -0.80
CA GLN A 85 -37.40 -3.02 -1.25
C GLN A 85 -36.47 -3.32 -0.06
N TYR A 86 -36.45 -2.41 0.91
CA TYR A 86 -35.69 -2.62 2.15
C TYR A 86 -36.26 -3.80 2.95
N TYR A 87 -37.58 -3.84 3.17
CA TYR A 87 -38.22 -4.94 3.89
C TYR A 87 -38.12 -6.25 3.14
N ALA A 88 -38.20 -6.25 1.81
CA ALA A 88 -38.00 -7.44 0.99
C ALA A 88 -36.54 -7.93 1.08
N LEU A 89 -35.55 -7.03 1.06
CA LEU A 89 -34.15 -7.38 1.28
C LEU A 89 -33.92 -7.92 2.69
N ARG A 90 -34.49 -7.26 3.70
CA ARG A 90 -34.46 -7.73 5.08
C ARG A 90 -35.07 -9.12 5.22
N ASP A 91 -36.26 -9.32 4.65
CA ASP A 91 -36.99 -10.59 4.76
C ASP A 91 -36.33 -11.68 3.93
N HIS A 92 -35.67 -11.34 2.82
CA HIS A 92 -34.83 -12.26 2.05
C HIS A 92 -33.55 -12.63 2.81
N ILE A 93 -32.90 -11.67 3.42
CA ILE A 93 -31.77 -11.89 4.33
C ILE A 93 -32.23 -12.77 5.52
N TYR A 94 -33.38 -12.46 6.15
CA TYR A 94 -33.96 -13.28 7.21
C TYR A 94 -34.38 -14.67 6.73
N ALA A 95 -34.94 -14.81 5.52
CA ALA A 95 -35.33 -16.11 4.95
C ALA A 95 -34.11 -16.99 4.64
N ASP A 96 -33.06 -16.42 4.06
CA ASP A 96 -31.79 -17.14 3.80
C ASP A 96 -31.08 -17.51 5.11
N PHE A 97 -31.15 -16.64 6.13
CA PHE A 97 -30.62 -16.93 7.45
C PHE A 97 -31.50 -17.90 8.25
N SER A 98 -32.84 -17.81 8.15
CA SER A 98 -33.73 -18.74 8.85
C SER A 98 -33.59 -20.18 8.35
N TYR A 99 -33.16 -20.38 7.11
CA TYR A 99 -32.90 -21.72 6.55
C TYR A 99 -31.56 -22.31 7.02
N ARG A 100 -30.63 -21.49 7.51
CA ARG A 100 -29.34 -21.91 8.09
C ARG A 100 -29.32 -21.87 9.63
N MET A 101 -30.38 -21.38 10.26
CA MET A 101 -30.49 -21.28 11.71
C MET A 101 -30.86 -22.64 12.31
N THR A 102 -29.86 -23.42 12.61
CA THR A 102 -29.84 -24.22 13.81
C THR A 102 -29.07 -23.42 14.86
N ASP A 103 -29.78 -22.76 15.74
CA ASP A 103 -29.34 -22.19 17.04
C ASP A 103 -28.19 -21.18 17.12
N ASP A 104 -27.44 -20.87 16.05
CA ASP A 104 -26.27 -20.01 16.11
C ASP A 104 -26.16 -19.07 14.91
N LEU A 105 -25.89 -17.86 15.18
CA LEU A 105 -25.06 -16.83 14.56
C LEU A 105 -24.68 -17.08 13.08
N GLY A 106 -25.17 -16.26 12.16
CA GLY A 106 -24.73 -16.26 10.78
C GLY A 106 -23.43 -15.46 10.58
N CYS A 107 -22.54 -15.93 9.71
CA CYS A 107 -21.37 -15.18 9.27
C CYS A 107 -21.55 -14.73 7.82
N ILE A 108 -21.03 -13.55 7.48
CA ILE A 108 -20.96 -13.08 6.08
C ILE A 108 -19.70 -13.67 5.44
N GLU A 109 -19.84 -14.22 4.23
CA GLU A 109 -18.69 -14.68 3.46
C GLU A 109 -17.98 -13.50 2.78
N PHE A 110 -16.65 -13.53 2.77
CA PHE A 110 -15.78 -12.58 2.07
C PHE A 110 -14.84 -13.33 1.15
N SER A 111 -14.52 -12.74 -0.01
CA SER A 111 -13.56 -13.31 -0.95
C SER A 111 -12.12 -13.27 -0.41
N GLY A 112 -11.81 -12.28 0.43
CA GLY A 112 -10.44 -11.96 0.87
C GLY A 112 -9.56 -11.45 -0.27
N ARG A 113 -10.17 -10.93 -1.35
CA ARG A 113 -9.52 -10.43 -2.58
C ARG A 113 -10.21 -9.15 -3.04
N TYR A 114 -10.05 -8.81 -4.32
CA TYR A 114 -10.73 -7.69 -4.99
C TYR A 114 -11.70 -8.25 -6.04
N PRO A 115 -12.91 -8.69 -5.64
CA PRO A 115 -13.89 -9.27 -6.54
C PRO A 115 -14.64 -8.20 -7.35
N ASP A 116 -15.42 -8.63 -8.35
CA ASP A 116 -16.22 -7.73 -9.16
C ASP A 116 -17.31 -6.99 -8.35
N ASN A 117 -17.80 -7.62 -7.26
CA ASN A 117 -18.75 -7.03 -6.30
C ASN A 117 -18.07 -6.34 -5.10
N LEU A 118 -16.90 -5.72 -5.31
CA LEU A 118 -16.08 -5.13 -4.25
C LEU A 118 -16.85 -4.14 -3.36
N PHE A 119 -17.74 -3.33 -3.92
CA PHE A 119 -18.53 -2.36 -3.14
C PHE A 119 -19.51 -3.04 -2.18
N ASP A 120 -20.06 -4.19 -2.56
CA ASP A 120 -20.91 -4.99 -1.65
C ASP A 120 -20.07 -5.57 -0.51
N GLU A 121 -18.85 -6.06 -0.78
CA GLU A 121 -17.95 -6.53 0.27
C GLU A 121 -17.54 -5.39 1.22
N ILE A 122 -17.29 -4.18 0.73
CA ILE A 122 -17.00 -2.99 1.56
C ILE A 122 -18.18 -2.68 2.49
N ASN A 123 -19.41 -2.72 1.98
CA ASN A 123 -20.61 -2.51 2.78
C ASN A 123 -20.78 -3.60 3.85
N ASN A 124 -20.62 -4.86 3.47
CA ASN A 124 -20.67 -5.99 4.38
C ASN A 124 -19.57 -5.90 5.45
N TYR A 125 -18.35 -5.51 5.04
CA TYR A 125 -17.25 -5.26 5.97
C TYR A 125 -17.62 -4.22 7.02
N SER A 126 -18.23 -3.13 6.61
CA SER A 126 -18.68 -2.06 7.48
C SER A 126 -19.73 -2.54 8.51
N ILE A 127 -20.66 -3.41 8.09
CA ILE A 127 -21.68 -3.97 8.99
C ILE A 127 -21.02 -4.83 10.09
N VAL A 128 -20.15 -5.76 9.69
CA VAL A 128 -19.45 -6.65 10.63
C VAL A 128 -18.51 -5.86 11.54
N ALA A 129 -17.86 -4.81 11.02
CA ALA A 129 -17.00 -3.92 11.81
C ALA A 129 -17.75 -3.25 12.96
N GLY A 130 -19.01 -2.86 12.76
CA GLY A 130 -19.89 -2.33 13.83
C GLY A 130 -20.19 -3.36 14.92
N VAL A 131 -20.34 -4.64 14.56
CA VAL A 131 -20.51 -5.73 15.54
C VAL A 131 -19.22 -5.92 16.35
N ILE A 132 -18.07 -6.01 15.68
CA ILE A 132 -16.77 -6.14 16.34
C ILE A 132 -16.52 -4.94 17.28
N ALA A 133 -16.83 -3.73 16.83
CA ALA A 133 -16.64 -2.51 17.60
C ALA A 133 -17.44 -2.49 18.92
N ARG A 134 -18.58 -3.17 18.99
CA ARG A 134 -19.36 -3.33 20.24
C ARG A 134 -18.81 -4.41 21.16
N GLN A 135 -18.14 -5.41 20.61
CA GLN A 135 -17.65 -6.58 21.35
C GLN A 135 -16.23 -6.40 21.87
N GLN A 136 -15.42 -5.53 21.24
CA GLN A 136 -14.02 -5.32 21.59
C GLN A 136 -13.82 -4.09 22.46
N GLU A 137 -12.82 -4.14 23.34
CA GLU A 137 -12.35 -2.99 24.10
C GLU A 137 -11.17 -2.33 23.40
N TYR A 138 -11.29 -1.03 23.10
CA TYR A 138 -10.22 -0.24 22.47
C TYR A 138 -10.36 1.25 22.83
N ASP A 139 -9.25 1.96 22.66
CA ASP A 139 -9.15 3.39 22.93
C ASP A 139 -9.30 4.21 21.65
N ILE A 140 -8.84 3.69 20.52
CA ILE A 140 -8.73 4.38 19.25
C ILE A 140 -8.99 3.43 18.07
N ILE A 141 -9.56 3.96 16.99
CA ILE A 141 -9.84 3.25 15.73
C ILE A 141 -8.83 3.70 14.68
N HIS A 142 -8.30 2.76 13.89
CA HIS A 142 -7.41 3.06 12.76
C HIS A 142 -7.85 2.28 11.51
N ALA A 143 -8.28 2.97 10.47
CA ALA A 143 -8.72 2.38 9.19
C ALA A 143 -7.70 2.64 8.09
N HIS A 144 -7.32 1.56 7.37
CA HIS A 144 -6.28 1.57 6.34
C HIS A 144 -6.90 1.57 4.94
N ASP A 145 -6.73 2.66 4.24
CA ASP A 145 -7.20 2.91 2.87
C ASP A 145 -8.74 2.90 2.71
N TRP A 146 -9.23 3.38 1.59
CA TRP A 146 -10.64 3.65 1.30
C TRP A 146 -11.59 2.46 1.48
N LEU A 147 -11.07 1.25 1.27
CA LEU A 147 -11.83 0.00 1.45
C LEU A 147 -12.36 -0.18 2.88
N THR A 148 -11.67 0.40 3.86
CA THR A 148 -11.97 0.21 5.28
C THR A 148 -12.51 1.48 5.96
N TYR A 149 -12.56 2.62 5.27
CA TYR A 149 -13.09 3.85 5.86
C TYR A 149 -14.55 3.73 6.31
N PRO A 150 -15.46 3.08 5.53
CA PRO A 150 -16.82 2.84 6.01
C PRO A 150 -16.89 2.04 7.32
N ALA A 151 -15.98 1.06 7.49
CA ALA A 151 -15.87 0.30 8.74
C ALA A 151 -15.40 1.17 9.91
N GLY A 152 -14.39 2.01 9.68
CA GLY A 152 -13.90 2.98 10.67
C GLY A 152 -14.97 3.96 11.11
N ILE A 153 -15.76 4.50 10.17
CA ILE A 153 -16.88 5.40 10.47
C ILE A 153 -17.95 4.69 11.30
N HIS A 154 -18.32 3.47 10.92
CA HIS A 154 -19.31 2.69 11.68
C HIS A 154 -18.81 2.38 13.09
N ALA A 155 -17.57 1.93 13.23
CA ALA A 155 -16.97 1.68 14.54
C ALA A 155 -16.95 2.96 15.43
N LYS A 156 -16.62 4.12 14.84
CA LYS A 156 -16.70 5.43 15.54
C LYS A 156 -18.11 5.73 16.00
N ASN A 157 -19.11 5.55 15.13
CA ASN A 157 -20.51 5.87 15.45
C ASN A 157 -21.05 4.99 16.59
N VAL A 158 -20.71 3.70 16.64
CA VAL A 158 -21.21 2.80 17.68
C VAL A 158 -20.47 2.90 19.01
N SER A 159 -19.20 3.33 18.99
CA SER A 159 -18.36 3.35 20.19
C SER A 159 -18.10 4.75 20.77
N GLY A 160 -18.26 5.79 19.94
CA GLY A 160 -17.85 7.14 20.31
C GLY A 160 -16.33 7.30 20.47
N LYS A 161 -15.50 6.41 19.92
CA LYS A 161 -14.03 6.49 19.97
C LYS A 161 -13.47 7.25 18.78
N PRO A 162 -12.32 7.92 18.93
CA PRO A 162 -11.70 8.66 17.83
C PRO A 162 -11.27 7.76 16.68
N LEU A 163 -11.44 8.28 15.46
CA LEU A 163 -11.06 7.61 14.21
C LEU A 163 -9.81 8.26 13.60
N VAL A 164 -8.78 7.46 13.41
CA VAL A 164 -7.63 7.76 12.55
C VAL A 164 -7.81 7.00 11.25
N ILE A 165 -7.55 7.65 10.12
CA ILE A 165 -7.44 6.97 8.84
C ILE A 165 -6.03 7.06 8.31
N HIS A 166 -5.59 6.02 7.57
CA HIS A 166 -4.30 5.99 6.90
C HIS A 166 -4.51 5.94 5.39
N VAL A 167 -4.06 6.97 4.70
CA VAL A 167 -4.16 7.11 3.25
C VAL A 167 -2.88 6.54 2.63
N HIS A 168 -2.98 5.31 2.09
CA HIS A 168 -1.87 4.65 1.40
C HIS A 168 -1.79 5.05 -0.06
N ALA A 169 -2.92 5.37 -0.68
CA ALA A 169 -3.04 5.94 -2.01
C ALA A 169 -4.43 6.56 -2.17
N THR A 170 -4.55 7.51 -3.08
CA THR A 170 -5.85 8.06 -3.47
C THR A 170 -6.24 7.59 -4.87
N ASP A 171 -7.50 7.78 -5.25
CA ASP A 171 -7.93 7.48 -6.61
C ASP A 171 -7.29 8.43 -7.64
N PHE A 172 -6.84 9.62 -7.23
CA PHE A 172 -6.03 10.51 -8.08
C PHE A 172 -4.72 9.85 -8.52
N ASP A 173 -4.06 9.12 -7.62
CA ASP A 173 -2.82 8.40 -7.92
C ASP A 173 -3.07 7.26 -8.92
N ARG A 174 -4.17 6.52 -8.75
CA ARG A 174 -4.50 5.33 -9.55
C ARG A 174 -4.99 5.70 -10.95
N SER A 175 -5.67 6.84 -11.10
CA SER A 175 -6.39 7.25 -12.32
C SER A 175 -5.74 8.38 -13.11
N ARG A 176 -4.57 8.88 -12.67
CA ARG A 176 -3.96 10.12 -13.20
C ARG A 176 -4.93 11.31 -13.18
N GLY A 177 -5.74 11.41 -12.14
CA GLY A 177 -6.70 12.50 -11.96
C GLY A 177 -8.08 12.29 -12.59
N ASN A 178 -8.32 11.19 -13.30
CA ASN A 178 -9.65 10.81 -13.79
C ASN A 178 -10.37 9.92 -12.77
N VAL A 179 -10.68 10.49 -11.62
CA VAL A 179 -11.17 9.76 -10.45
C VAL A 179 -12.53 9.09 -10.67
N ASN A 180 -12.71 7.90 -10.11
CA ASN A 180 -14.00 7.24 -10.00
C ASN A 180 -14.86 7.98 -8.97
N PRO A 181 -16.05 8.51 -9.34
CA PRO A 181 -16.85 9.31 -8.42
C PRO A 181 -17.28 8.55 -7.14
N THR A 182 -17.51 7.25 -7.23
CA THR A 182 -17.90 6.42 -6.08
C THR A 182 -16.73 6.25 -5.12
N VAL A 183 -15.54 5.93 -5.64
CA VAL A 183 -14.33 5.80 -4.82
C VAL A 183 -13.98 7.14 -4.16
N TYR A 184 -14.01 8.24 -4.93
CA TYR A 184 -13.80 9.59 -4.40
C TYR A 184 -14.79 9.90 -3.25
N SER A 185 -16.07 9.55 -3.41
CA SER A 185 -17.08 9.78 -2.37
C SER A 185 -16.76 9.00 -1.09
N ILE A 186 -16.31 7.75 -1.19
CA ILE A 186 -15.94 6.93 -0.03
C ILE A 186 -14.67 7.47 0.63
N GLU A 187 -13.65 7.83 -0.17
CA GLU A 187 -12.41 8.44 0.33
C GLU A 187 -12.71 9.73 1.09
N LYS A 188 -13.51 10.63 0.47
CA LYS A 188 -13.88 11.90 1.09
C LYS A 188 -14.70 11.72 2.38
N ASP A 189 -15.68 10.83 2.37
CA ASP A 189 -16.51 10.54 3.55
C ASP A 189 -15.64 10.02 4.72
N GLY A 190 -14.68 9.12 4.44
CA GLY A 190 -13.70 8.67 5.43
C GLY A 190 -12.87 9.82 6.00
N MET A 191 -12.36 10.66 5.12
CA MET A 191 -11.56 11.82 5.49
C MET A 191 -12.35 12.85 6.30
N ASP A 192 -13.61 13.12 5.94
CA ASP A 192 -14.48 14.07 6.65
C ASP A 192 -14.79 13.61 8.08
N HIS A 193 -14.97 12.31 8.30
CA HIS A 193 -15.27 11.74 9.61
C HIS A 193 -14.06 11.47 10.50
N ALA A 194 -12.84 11.49 9.93
CA ALA A 194 -11.62 11.23 10.68
C ALA A 194 -11.25 12.38 11.62
N ASP A 195 -10.78 12.04 12.82
CA ASP A 195 -10.20 12.99 13.78
C ASP A 195 -8.73 13.28 13.44
N CYS A 196 -8.05 12.35 12.75
CA CYS A 196 -6.71 12.51 12.22
C CYS A 196 -6.56 11.72 10.91
N ILE A 197 -5.87 12.30 9.93
CA ILE A 197 -5.56 11.69 8.63
C ILE A 197 -4.05 11.53 8.52
N MET A 198 -3.58 10.29 8.53
CA MET A 198 -2.19 9.97 8.25
C MET A 198 -2.03 9.70 6.76
N CYS A 199 -1.09 10.39 6.13
CA CYS A 199 -0.78 10.23 4.70
C CYS A 199 0.63 9.67 4.56
N VAL A 200 0.86 8.71 3.68
CA VAL A 200 2.17 8.04 3.53
C VAL A 200 3.29 8.95 3.03
N SER A 201 2.98 10.20 2.67
CA SER A 201 3.95 11.20 2.22
C SER A 201 3.36 12.62 2.28
N GLU A 202 4.20 13.64 2.15
CA GLU A 202 3.76 15.03 1.92
C GLU A 202 3.08 15.19 0.55
N LEU A 203 3.50 14.40 -0.45
CA LEU A 203 2.82 14.33 -1.75
C LEU A 203 1.35 13.92 -1.57
N THR A 204 1.10 12.81 -0.88
CA THR A 204 -0.26 12.33 -0.58
C THR A 204 -1.00 13.32 0.32
N ARG A 205 -0.34 13.90 1.32
CA ARG A 205 -0.93 14.92 2.19
C ARG A 205 -1.42 16.13 1.40
N ARG A 206 -0.63 16.62 0.45
CA ARG A 206 -1.05 17.74 -0.44
C ARG A 206 -2.27 17.35 -1.26
N THR A 207 -2.30 16.16 -1.87
CA THR A 207 -3.47 15.65 -2.59
C THR A 207 -4.73 15.63 -1.71
N VAL A 208 -4.60 15.17 -0.46
CA VAL A 208 -5.71 15.13 0.51
C VAL A 208 -6.22 16.53 0.85
N ILE A 209 -5.34 17.49 1.06
CA ILE A 209 -5.71 18.87 1.37
C ILE A 209 -6.35 19.57 0.14
N GLU A 210 -5.72 19.47 -1.02
CA GLU A 210 -6.10 20.23 -2.21
C GLU A 210 -7.34 19.63 -2.91
N HIS A 211 -7.40 18.31 -3.07
CA HIS A 211 -8.46 17.66 -3.85
C HIS A 211 -9.63 17.16 -3.01
N TYR A 212 -9.39 16.77 -1.74
CA TYR A 212 -10.46 16.35 -0.83
C TYR A 212 -10.87 17.46 0.15
N HIS A 213 -10.23 18.64 0.06
CA HIS A 213 -10.53 19.86 0.85
C HIS A 213 -10.47 19.60 2.36
N GLN A 214 -9.47 18.85 2.81
CA GLN A 214 -9.30 18.53 4.22
C GLN A 214 -8.52 19.61 4.96
N ASP A 215 -8.84 19.79 6.25
CA ASP A 215 -8.12 20.69 7.13
C ASP A 215 -6.65 20.26 7.26
N PRO A 216 -5.67 21.11 6.89
CA PRO A 216 -4.25 20.80 7.04
C PRO A 216 -3.84 20.42 8.46
N ALA A 217 -4.57 20.92 9.49
CA ALA A 217 -4.26 20.66 10.90
C ALA A 217 -4.53 19.22 11.32
N LYS A 218 -5.44 18.50 10.64
CA LYS A 218 -5.71 17.08 10.91
C LYS A 218 -4.93 16.12 10.00
N CYS A 219 -4.18 16.64 9.01
CA CYS A 219 -3.43 15.84 8.04
C CYS A 219 -1.95 15.77 8.41
N ILE A 220 -1.41 14.58 8.57
CA ILE A 220 -0.02 14.34 9.00
C ILE A 220 0.66 13.42 7.98
N ALA A 221 1.84 13.82 7.47
CA ALA A 221 2.67 12.92 6.68
C ALA A 221 3.34 11.87 7.58
N MET A 222 3.15 10.60 7.24
CA MET A 222 3.64 9.44 7.97
C MET A 222 4.29 8.47 6.97
N HIS A 223 5.56 8.74 6.65
CA HIS A 223 6.31 7.95 5.67
C HIS A 223 6.40 6.48 6.08
N ASN A 224 6.29 5.60 5.11
CA ASN A 224 6.53 4.17 5.30
C ASN A 224 8.03 3.89 5.54
N ALA A 225 8.34 2.64 5.83
CA ALA A 225 9.70 2.16 6.02
C ALA A 225 9.91 0.84 5.27
N VAL A 226 11.04 0.20 5.51
CA VAL A 226 11.37 -1.10 4.95
C VAL A 226 11.76 -2.06 6.08
N TYR A 227 11.54 -3.35 5.86
CA TYR A 227 11.99 -4.39 6.78
C TYR A 227 13.50 -4.65 6.62
N PRO A 228 14.22 -4.94 7.69
CA PRO A 228 15.55 -5.50 7.59
C PRO A 228 15.53 -6.78 6.75
N LEU A 229 16.52 -6.96 5.90
CA LEU A 229 16.66 -8.19 5.13
C LEU A 229 16.80 -9.39 6.07
N SER A 230 16.09 -10.49 5.77
CA SER A 230 16.28 -11.76 6.48
C SER A 230 17.70 -12.30 6.24
N ASP A 231 18.18 -13.16 7.14
CA ASP A 231 19.54 -13.72 7.01
C ASP A 231 19.70 -14.54 5.72
N GLU A 232 18.63 -15.21 5.27
CA GLU A 232 18.62 -15.91 3.99
C GLU A 232 18.81 -14.93 2.81
N VAL A 233 18.08 -13.81 2.82
CA VAL A 233 18.19 -12.77 1.79
C VAL A 233 19.57 -12.10 1.83
N LYS A 234 20.09 -11.80 3.04
CA LYS A 234 21.47 -11.25 3.18
C LYS A 234 22.52 -12.17 2.57
N GLN A 235 22.44 -13.49 2.85
CA GLN A 235 23.35 -14.47 2.26
C GLN A 235 23.22 -14.54 0.73
N MET A 236 22.00 -14.44 0.22
CA MET A 236 21.76 -14.42 -1.23
C MET A 236 22.32 -13.16 -1.89
N VAL A 237 22.09 -11.98 -1.28
CA VAL A 237 22.62 -10.69 -1.76
C VAL A 237 24.16 -10.66 -1.70
N ALA A 238 24.75 -11.25 -0.66
CA ALA A 238 26.20 -11.36 -0.52
C ALA A 238 26.88 -12.18 -1.66
N GLN A 239 26.12 -13.04 -2.36
CA GLN A 239 26.60 -13.78 -3.53
C GLN A 239 26.55 -12.95 -4.82
N ARG A 240 26.10 -11.71 -4.75
CA ARG A 240 26.08 -10.79 -5.89
C ARG A 240 27.48 -10.58 -6.44
N LYS A 241 27.62 -10.74 -7.77
CA LYS A 241 28.89 -10.43 -8.43
C LYS A 241 29.21 -8.94 -8.33
N PRO A 242 30.46 -8.59 -8.01
CA PRO A 242 30.87 -7.18 -8.03
C PRO A 242 30.53 -6.50 -9.36
N HIS A 243 30.16 -5.23 -9.29
CA HIS A 243 29.81 -4.44 -10.46
C HIS A 243 30.92 -4.47 -11.52
N THR A 244 32.18 -4.39 -11.10
CA THR A 244 33.36 -4.43 -11.99
C THR A 244 33.57 -5.76 -12.74
N GLU A 245 33.03 -6.87 -12.22
CA GLU A 245 33.19 -8.20 -12.83
C GLU A 245 32.06 -8.55 -13.82
N ARG A 246 31.03 -7.73 -13.90
CA ARG A 246 29.90 -7.95 -14.80
C ARG A 246 30.23 -7.47 -16.21
N LYS A 247 30.07 -8.33 -17.19
CA LYS A 247 30.28 -7.99 -18.60
C LYS A 247 29.18 -7.09 -19.15
N GLU A 248 27.95 -7.31 -18.72
CA GLU A 248 26.79 -6.50 -19.08
C GLU A 248 26.13 -6.00 -17.77
N ARG A 249 25.61 -4.78 -17.78
CA ARG A 249 24.86 -4.19 -16.68
C ARG A 249 23.38 -4.51 -16.81
N VAL A 250 22.70 -4.66 -15.70
CA VAL A 250 21.25 -4.90 -15.67
C VAL A 250 20.56 -3.71 -15.01
N VAL A 251 19.75 -3.01 -15.79
CA VAL A 251 18.89 -1.92 -15.31
C VAL A 251 17.46 -2.45 -15.17
N THR A 252 16.89 -2.31 -13.99
CA THR A 252 15.65 -2.99 -13.63
C THR A 252 14.53 -2.00 -13.30
N PHE A 253 13.38 -2.24 -13.88
CA PHE A 253 12.06 -1.77 -13.44
C PHE A 253 11.39 -2.94 -12.70
N LEU A 254 10.82 -2.71 -11.52
CA LEU A 254 10.08 -3.72 -10.77
C LEU A 254 8.83 -3.10 -10.18
N GLY A 255 7.66 -3.64 -10.52
CA GLY A 255 6.37 -3.17 -10.02
C GLY A 255 5.22 -3.54 -10.94
N ARG A 256 4.03 -3.02 -10.65
CA ARG A 256 2.88 -3.15 -11.56
C ARG A 256 3.19 -2.43 -12.88
N ILE A 257 2.95 -3.09 -13.99
CA ILE A 257 3.17 -2.50 -15.32
C ILE A 257 1.88 -1.79 -15.74
N THR A 258 1.65 -0.63 -15.14
CA THR A 258 0.46 0.20 -15.29
C THR A 258 0.84 1.64 -15.55
N MET A 259 -0.08 2.43 -16.04
CA MET A 259 0.09 3.84 -16.35
C MET A 259 0.63 4.67 -15.15
N GLN A 260 0.24 4.32 -13.92
CA GLN A 260 0.71 4.98 -12.70
C GLN A 260 2.23 4.84 -12.53
N LYS A 261 2.80 3.70 -12.90
CA LYS A 261 4.22 3.36 -12.70
C LYS A 261 5.14 3.83 -13.83
N GLY A 262 4.57 4.36 -14.93
CA GLY A 262 5.32 4.97 -16.02
C GLY A 262 6.27 4.03 -16.77
N PRO A 263 5.88 2.78 -17.10
CA PRO A 263 6.79 1.83 -17.76
C PRO A 263 7.22 2.31 -19.14
N GLU A 264 6.41 3.13 -19.81
CA GLU A 264 6.74 3.74 -21.11
C GLU A 264 7.98 4.65 -21.04
N TYR A 265 8.13 5.41 -19.96
CA TYR A 265 9.31 6.29 -19.77
C TYR A 265 10.59 5.48 -19.55
N PHE A 266 10.48 4.33 -18.89
CA PHE A 266 11.61 3.40 -18.76
C PHE A 266 12.07 2.85 -20.11
N VAL A 267 11.15 2.42 -20.99
CA VAL A 267 11.47 1.90 -22.33
C VAL A 267 12.07 3.00 -23.21
N GLU A 268 11.53 4.24 -23.13
CA GLU A 268 12.09 5.39 -23.85
C GLU A 268 13.52 5.68 -23.41
N ALA A 269 13.78 5.79 -22.12
CA ALA A 269 15.12 6.05 -21.58
C ALA A 269 16.09 4.91 -21.92
N ALA A 270 15.65 3.65 -21.86
CA ALA A 270 16.44 2.49 -22.28
C ALA A 270 16.87 2.59 -23.74
N SER A 271 16.00 3.06 -24.62
CA SER A 271 16.33 3.28 -26.05
C SER A 271 17.47 4.28 -26.21
N LEU A 272 17.47 5.37 -25.44
CA LEU A 272 18.55 6.36 -25.48
C LEU A 272 19.87 5.83 -24.89
N VAL A 273 19.81 5.03 -23.83
CA VAL A 273 21.01 4.36 -23.27
C VAL A 273 21.65 3.44 -24.32
N LEU A 274 20.83 2.65 -25.04
CA LEU A 274 21.32 1.70 -26.04
C LEU A 274 21.92 2.35 -27.30
N GLN A 275 21.65 3.63 -27.54
CA GLN A 275 22.35 4.41 -28.56
C GLN A 275 23.81 4.72 -28.16
N ARG A 276 24.11 4.74 -26.85
CA ARG A 276 25.46 5.06 -26.33
C ARG A 276 26.27 3.81 -25.98
N THR A 277 25.63 2.73 -25.54
CA THR A 277 26.29 1.48 -25.15
C THR A 277 25.38 0.28 -25.34
N ARG A 278 25.97 -0.84 -25.80
CA ARG A 278 25.28 -2.12 -25.92
C ARG A 278 25.54 -3.07 -24.74
N ASN A 279 26.37 -2.64 -23.76
CA ASN A 279 26.75 -3.47 -22.60
C ASN A 279 25.73 -3.36 -21.46
N VAL A 280 24.48 -3.08 -21.80
CA VAL A 280 23.35 -2.94 -20.83
C VAL A 280 22.18 -3.80 -21.29
N ARG A 281 21.56 -4.48 -20.34
CA ARG A 281 20.27 -5.17 -20.49
C ARG A 281 19.24 -4.52 -19.57
N PHE A 282 17.98 -4.68 -19.93
CA PHE A 282 16.87 -4.15 -19.19
C PHE A 282 15.96 -5.27 -18.70
N CYS A 283 15.59 -5.24 -17.43
CA CYS A 283 14.63 -6.14 -16.82
C CYS A 283 13.36 -5.35 -16.47
N MET A 284 12.22 -5.74 -17.01
CA MET A 284 10.92 -5.19 -16.61
C MET A 284 10.13 -6.30 -15.91
N ALA A 285 10.29 -6.35 -14.57
CA ALA A 285 9.67 -7.36 -13.72
C ALA A 285 8.32 -6.86 -13.19
N GLY A 286 7.26 -7.62 -13.43
CA GLY A 286 5.92 -7.31 -12.98
C GLY A 286 4.85 -7.80 -13.94
N SER A 287 3.62 -7.43 -13.65
CA SER A 287 2.44 -7.65 -14.48
C SER A 287 1.56 -6.40 -14.47
N GLY A 288 0.68 -6.28 -15.45
CA GLY A 288 -0.24 -5.15 -15.58
C GLY A 288 -0.77 -5.02 -17.00
N ASP A 289 -1.73 -4.14 -17.17
CA ASP A 289 -2.45 -3.88 -18.44
C ASP A 289 -1.54 -3.33 -19.56
N MET A 290 -0.41 -2.69 -19.18
CA MET A 290 0.54 -2.15 -20.16
C MET A 290 1.65 -3.12 -20.59
N LEU A 291 1.74 -4.35 -20.04
CA LEU A 291 2.84 -5.27 -20.33
C LEU A 291 3.01 -5.53 -21.84
N ASN A 292 1.92 -5.87 -22.54
CA ASN A 292 1.98 -6.14 -23.97
C ASN A 292 2.41 -4.92 -24.77
N ALA A 293 1.88 -3.73 -24.41
CA ALA A 293 2.29 -2.48 -25.06
C ALA A 293 3.79 -2.18 -24.88
N MET A 294 4.36 -2.51 -23.70
CA MET A 294 5.80 -2.32 -23.46
C MET A 294 6.67 -3.29 -24.27
N ILE A 295 6.24 -4.52 -24.44
CA ILE A 295 6.91 -5.51 -25.31
C ILE A 295 6.89 -5.03 -26.76
N GLU A 296 5.72 -4.58 -27.25
CA GLU A 296 5.59 -4.03 -28.61
C GLU A 296 6.43 -2.77 -28.80
N MET A 297 6.44 -1.86 -27.82
CA MET A 297 7.25 -0.65 -27.87
C MET A 297 8.73 -0.95 -27.94
N ALA A 298 9.23 -1.92 -27.17
CA ALA A 298 10.62 -2.36 -27.23
C ALA A 298 10.96 -2.96 -28.61
N ALA A 299 10.05 -3.71 -29.21
CA ALA A 299 10.20 -4.27 -30.57
C ALA A 299 10.21 -3.18 -31.64
N GLN A 300 9.29 -2.23 -31.58
CA GLN A 300 9.21 -1.09 -32.53
C GLN A 300 10.47 -0.22 -32.48
N LYS A 301 11.10 -0.07 -31.29
CA LYS A 301 12.36 0.64 -31.12
C LYS A 301 13.58 -0.18 -31.51
N GLY A 302 13.42 -1.46 -31.88
CA GLY A 302 14.53 -2.36 -32.25
C GLY A 302 15.45 -2.72 -31.09
N ILE A 303 14.95 -2.75 -29.87
CA ILE A 303 15.71 -3.02 -28.63
C ILE A 303 15.19 -4.23 -27.85
N ALA A 304 14.24 -4.99 -28.38
CA ALA A 304 13.64 -6.15 -27.69
C ALA A 304 14.66 -7.22 -27.32
N ASP A 305 15.76 -7.37 -28.08
CA ASP A 305 16.88 -8.27 -27.79
C ASP A 305 17.64 -7.92 -26.48
N ARG A 306 17.42 -6.73 -25.96
CA ARG A 306 18.03 -6.21 -24.73
C ARG A 306 17.07 -6.19 -23.55
N PHE A 307 15.82 -6.55 -23.74
CA PHE A 307 14.80 -6.60 -22.69
C PHE A 307 14.52 -8.03 -22.24
N PHE A 308 14.26 -8.15 -20.94
CA PHE A 308 13.76 -9.37 -20.31
C PHE A 308 12.51 -9.03 -19.49
N PHE A 309 11.44 -9.82 -19.68
CA PHE A 309 10.14 -9.65 -19.02
C PHE A 309 9.82 -10.93 -18.21
N PRO A 310 10.30 -11.03 -16.96
CA PRO A 310 10.16 -12.26 -16.17
C PRO A 310 8.73 -12.49 -15.64
N GLY A 311 7.84 -11.49 -15.76
CA GLY A 311 6.50 -11.55 -15.21
C GLY A 311 6.43 -11.11 -13.74
N PHE A 312 5.33 -11.45 -13.07
CA PHE A 312 5.08 -11.07 -11.68
C PHE A 312 6.03 -11.77 -10.71
N MET A 313 6.64 -11.00 -9.81
CA MET A 313 7.57 -11.49 -8.79
C MET A 313 6.98 -11.27 -7.40
N LYS A 314 7.18 -12.24 -6.50
CA LYS A 314 6.74 -12.17 -5.11
C LYS A 314 7.74 -12.77 -4.12
N GLY A 315 7.74 -12.25 -2.91
CA GLY A 315 8.58 -12.76 -1.82
C GLY A 315 10.07 -12.77 -2.21
N LYS A 316 10.71 -13.92 -2.06
CA LYS A 316 12.15 -14.10 -2.36
C LYS A 316 12.53 -13.73 -3.79
N GLN A 317 11.64 -13.93 -4.76
CA GLN A 317 11.91 -13.63 -6.17
C GLN A 317 12.22 -12.14 -6.40
N VAL A 318 11.62 -11.24 -5.62
CA VAL A 318 11.90 -9.79 -5.68
C VAL A 318 13.37 -9.53 -5.37
N TYR A 319 13.88 -10.15 -4.32
CA TYR A 319 15.29 -10.02 -3.91
C TYR A 319 16.26 -10.72 -4.87
N GLU A 320 15.84 -11.79 -5.54
CA GLU A 320 16.62 -12.42 -6.62
C GLU A 320 16.79 -11.47 -7.80
N VAL A 321 15.71 -10.77 -8.18
CA VAL A 321 15.77 -9.72 -9.21
C VAL A 321 16.74 -8.61 -8.79
N PHE A 322 16.67 -8.12 -7.55
CA PHE A 322 17.59 -7.08 -7.08
C PHE A 322 19.03 -7.57 -6.99
N ARG A 323 19.30 -8.81 -6.56
CA ARG A 323 20.64 -9.40 -6.58
C ARG A 323 21.26 -9.35 -7.97
N ASP A 324 20.47 -9.60 -9.00
CA ASP A 324 20.95 -9.66 -10.37
C ASP A 324 20.93 -8.30 -11.07
N SER A 325 20.41 -7.26 -10.43
CA SER A 325 20.32 -5.89 -10.95
C SER A 325 21.56 -5.05 -10.60
N ASP A 326 21.93 -4.11 -11.46
CA ASP A 326 22.94 -3.09 -11.19
C ASP A 326 22.31 -1.73 -10.87
N VAL A 327 21.20 -1.40 -11.51
CA VAL A 327 20.48 -0.14 -11.30
C VAL A 327 18.98 -0.45 -11.19
N TYR A 328 18.32 0.15 -10.22
CA TYR A 328 16.87 0.12 -10.12
C TYR A 328 16.27 1.45 -10.58
N VAL A 329 15.17 1.41 -11.34
CA VAL A 329 14.50 2.61 -11.85
C VAL A 329 13.01 2.57 -11.54
N MET A 330 12.51 3.61 -10.90
CA MET A 330 11.10 3.81 -10.61
C MET A 330 10.61 5.13 -11.22
N PRO A 331 10.17 5.12 -12.49
CA PRO A 331 9.76 6.32 -13.23
C PRO A 331 8.28 6.62 -13.01
N SER A 332 7.78 6.43 -11.80
CA SER A 332 6.35 6.54 -11.49
C SER A 332 5.82 7.96 -11.75
N VAL A 333 4.66 8.05 -12.37
CA VAL A 333 3.94 9.30 -12.63
C VAL A 333 3.34 9.87 -11.34
N SER A 334 2.85 8.97 -10.49
CA SER A 334 2.37 9.28 -9.13
C SER A 334 2.62 8.05 -8.25
N GLU A 335 3.50 8.19 -7.29
CA GLU A 335 3.82 7.14 -6.33
C GLU A 335 3.59 7.66 -4.91
N PRO A 336 2.53 7.25 -4.23
CA PRO A 336 2.21 7.74 -2.89
C PRO A 336 3.38 7.62 -1.92
N PHE A 337 4.10 6.50 -1.95
CA PHE A 337 5.35 6.35 -1.21
C PHE A 337 6.45 5.67 -2.05
N GLY A 338 6.33 4.37 -2.33
CA GLY A 338 7.34 3.57 -3.05
C GLY A 338 8.30 2.86 -2.09
N ILE A 339 7.97 1.62 -1.69
CA ILE A 339 8.83 0.78 -0.83
C ILE A 339 9.96 0.15 -1.64
N SER A 340 9.72 -0.20 -2.90
CA SER A 340 10.68 -0.93 -3.74
C SER A 340 12.04 -0.25 -3.96
N PRO A 341 12.18 1.10 -4.03
CA PRO A 341 13.50 1.72 -4.02
C PRO A 341 14.29 1.44 -2.74
N LEU A 342 13.62 1.43 -1.58
CA LEU A 342 14.26 1.12 -0.30
C LEU A 342 14.75 -0.34 -0.28
N GLU A 343 13.93 -1.28 -0.76
CA GLU A 343 14.30 -2.70 -0.89
C GLU A 343 15.48 -2.90 -1.85
N ALA A 344 15.50 -2.19 -2.98
CA ALA A 344 16.61 -2.22 -3.93
C ALA A 344 17.91 -1.70 -3.28
N MET A 345 17.83 -0.55 -2.58
CA MET A 345 18.98 0.05 -1.91
C MET A 345 19.51 -0.82 -0.76
N GLN A 346 18.64 -1.52 0.00
CA GLN A 346 19.08 -2.54 0.97
C GLN A 346 19.87 -3.68 0.33
N CYS A 347 19.52 -4.04 -0.91
CA CYS A 347 20.26 -5.03 -1.69
C CYS A 347 21.53 -4.46 -2.33
N GLY A 348 21.90 -3.22 -2.04
CA GLY A 348 23.04 -2.54 -2.64
C GLY A 348 22.85 -2.20 -4.11
N VAL A 349 21.61 -1.93 -4.54
CA VAL A 349 21.29 -1.52 -5.92
C VAL A 349 21.01 -0.02 -5.92
N PRO A 350 21.88 0.82 -6.50
CA PRO A 350 21.61 2.25 -6.68
C PRO A 350 20.29 2.49 -7.42
N SER A 351 19.52 3.44 -6.94
CA SER A 351 18.16 3.69 -7.42
C SER A 351 18.04 5.04 -8.13
N ILE A 352 17.27 5.06 -9.22
CA ILE A 352 16.80 6.25 -9.92
C ILE A 352 15.28 6.31 -9.69
N ILE A 353 14.78 7.40 -9.10
CA ILE A 353 13.37 7.53 -8.75
C ILE A 353 12.79 8.83 -9.30
N SER A 354 11.48 8.84 -9.52
CA SER A 354 10.82 10.10 -9.89
C SER A 354 10.65 11.02 -8.68
N TYR A 355 10.74 12.34 -8.91
CA TYR A 355 10.34 13.35 -7.91
C TYR A 355 8.87 13.21 -7.50
N GLN A 356 8.04 12.61 -8.35
CA GLN A 356 6.61 12.38 -8.11
C GLN A 356 6.36 11.10 -7.27
N SER A 357 7.25 10.85 -6.31
CA SER A 357 7.14 9.74 -5.37
C SER A 357 7.40 10.17 -3.93
N GLY A 358 6.65 9.60 -2.99
CA GLY A 358 6.77 9.94 -1.56
C GLY A 358 8.12 9.54 -0.97
N CYS A 359 8.75 8.46 -1.45
CA CYS A 359 10.09 8.09 -0.99
C CYS A 359 11.17 9.11 -1.42
N ALA A 360 10.93 9.91 -2.48
CA ALA A 360 11.85 10.98 -2.87
C ALA A 360 11.95 12.09 -1.79
N GLU A 361 11.00 12.17 -0.88
CA GLU A 361 11.02 13.14 0.22
C GLU A 361 12.04 12.79 1.31
N ILE A 362 12.41 11.50 1.42
CA ILE A 362 13.25 11.00 2.51
C ILE A 362 14.53 10.30 2.05
N LEU A 363 14.70 10.04 0.76
CA LEU A 363 15.89 9.42 0.19
C LEU A 363 16.78 10.49 -0.44
N ASP A 364 18.03 10.62 0.00
CA ASP A 364 19.02 11.54 -0.56
C ASP A 364 20.16 10.80 -1.31
N LYS A 365 20.32 9.49 -1.04
CA LYS A 365 21.37 8.67 -1.66
C LYS A 365 20.86 7.88 -2.86
N CYS A 366 20.06 8.55 -3.70
CA CYS A 366 19.56 8.07 -4.97
C CYS A 366 19.59 9.20 -6.01
N ILE A 367 19.40 8.88 -7.28
CA ILE A 367 19.25 9.90 -8.31
C ILE A 367 17.75 10.18 -8.48
N LYS A 368 17.36 11.45 -8.48
CA LYS A 368 15.97 11.88 -8.67
C LYS A 368 15.81 12.58 -10.00
N THR A 369 14.80 12.20 -10.78
CA THR A 369 14.46 12.82 -12.07
C THR A 369 12.97 13.06 -12.14
N ASP A 370 12.51 13.99 -12.96
CA ASP A 370 11.11 14.01 -13.33
C ASP A 370 10.80 12.80 -14.22
N TYR A 371 9.62 12.17 -14.04
CA TYR A 371 9.27 10.97 -14.81
C TYR A 371 9.20 11.23 -16.32
N TRP A 372 8.89 12.47 -16.73
CA TRP A 372 8.82 12.87 -18.14
C TRP A 372 10.17 13.27 -18.73
N ASP A 373 11.21 13.51 -17.90
CA ASP A 373 12.54 13.85 -18.39
C ASP A 373 13.34 12.59 -18.75
N ILE A 374 13.01 12.07 -19.93
CA ILE A 374 13.61 10.85 -20.49
C ILE A 374 15.12 11.00 -20.64
N ASN A 375 15.61 12.20 -20.99
CA ASN A 375 17.05 12.44 -21.16
C ASN A 375 17.78 12.38 -19.84
N ALA A 376 17.29 13.07 -18.80
CA ALA A 376 17.88 13.00 -17.47
C ALA A 376 17.87 11.55 -16.91
N MET A 377 16.78 10.82 -17.12
CA MET A 377 16.68 9.42 -16.72
C MET A 377 17.69 8.52 -17.46
N ALA A 378 17.82 8.70 -18.78
CA ALA A 378 18.81 7.97 -19.59
C ALA A 378 20.24 8.32 -19.20
N ASP A 379 20.54 9.59 -18.92
CA ASP A 379 21.84 10.04 -18.44
C ASP A 379 22.20 9.44 -17.07
N ALA A 380 21.24 9.37 -16.17
CA ALA A 380 21.39 8.74 -14.86
C ALA A 380 21.66 7.22 -15.00
N MET A 381 20.87 6.51 -15.82
CA MET A 381 21.09 5.09 -16.12
C MET A 381 22.49 4.85 -16.71
N TYR A 382 22.87 5.63 -17.72
CA TYR A 382 24.17 5.52 -18.37
C TYR A 382 25.30 5.79 -17.39
N SER A 383 25.18 6.84 -16.57
CA SER A 383 26.19 7.21 -15.58
C SER A 383 26.41 6.12 -14.55
N LEU A 384 25.34 5.52 -14.01
CA LEU A 384 25.45 4.41 -13.06
C LEU A 384 26.01 3.12 -13.69
N CYS A 385 25.79 2.92 -14.97
CA CYS A 385 26.34 1.77 -15.68
C CYS A 385 27.84 1.93 -16.04
N THR A 386 28.38 3.17 -16.12
CA THR A 386 29.71 3.45 -16.65
C THR A 386 30.68 4.13 -15.68
N ASN A 387 30.17 4.79 -14.64
CA ASN A 387 30.97 5.49 -13.64
C ASN A 387 31.00 4.68 -12.33
N GLU A 388 32.09 3.93 -12.15
CA GLU A 388 32.28 3.06 -10.98
C GLU A 388 32.29 3.83 -9.66
N GLY A 389 32.88 5.01 -9.61
CA GLY A 389 32.94 5.81 -8.38
C GLY A 389 31.57 6.31 -7.93
N LEU A 390 30.73 6.75 -8.88
CA LEU A 390 29.34 7.14 -8.59
C LEU A 390 28.52 5.93 -8.13
N TYR A 391 28.70 4.80 -8.81
CA TYR A 391 28.00 3.56 -8.47
C TYR A 391 28.32 3.12 -7.04
N GLN A 392 29.61 2.98 -6.69
CA GLN A 392 30.06 2.57 -5.35
C GLN A 392 29.57 3.54 -4.27
N TYR A 393 29.68 4.84 -4.51
CA TYR A 393 29.19 5.85 -3.57
C TYR A 393 27.70 5.68 -3.25
N LEU A 394 26.85 5.57 -4.29
CA LEU A 394 25.41 5.44 -4.09
C LEU A 394 25.02 4.06 -3.53
N GLN A 395 25.78 3.02 -3.84
CA GLN A 395 25.61 1.70 -3.24
C GLN A 395 25.86 1.73 -1.73
N GLU A 396 27.04 2.22 -1.32
CA GLU A 396 27.44 2.21 0.10
C GLU A 396 26.62 3.16 0.95
N GLU A 397 26.42 4.39 0.49
CA GLU A 397 25.68 5.40 1.23
C GLU A 397 24.17 5.11 1.19
N GLY A 398 23.65 4.53 0.12
CA GLY A 398 22.25 4.11 0.02
C GLY A 398 21.90 3.03 1.03
N ILE A 399 22.73 2.01 1.23
CA ILE A 399 22.54 0.99 2.27
C ILE A 399 22.48 1.66 3.65
N LYS A 400 23.43 2.53 3.97
CA LYS A 400 23.48 3.22 5.27
C LYS A 400 22.24 4.08 5.52
N GLU A 401 21.74 4.74 4.48
CA GLU A 401 20.54 5.59 4.56
C GLU A 401 19.29 4.76 4.85
N VAL A 402 19.03 3.71 4.06
CA VAL A 402 17.81 2.90 4.22
C VAL A 402 17.80 2.08 5.51
N ASP A 403 18.95 1.72 6.07
CA ASP A 403 19.06 1.07 7.37
C ASP A 403 18.54 1.95 8.52
N GLN A 404 18.45 3.27 8.31
CA GLN A 404 17.90 4.20 9.28
C GLN A 404 16.36 4.37 9.16
N ILE A 405 15.77 3.88 8.06
CA ILE A 405 14.32 4.01 7.77
C ILE A 405 13.62 2.73 8.23
N THR A 406 13.20 2.70 9.50
CA THR A 406 12.69 1.48 10.14
C THR A 406 11.23 1.61 10.56
N TRP A 407 10.49 0.50 10.50
CA TRP A 407 9.11 0.43 10.98
C TRP A 407 8.97 0.72 12.47
N GLU A 408 10.01 0.50 13.27
CA GLU A 408 10.01 0.84 14.68
C GLU A 408 9.92 2.36 14.89
N LYS A 409 10.67 3.15 14.12
CA LYS A 409 10.57 4.63 14.15
C LYS A 409 9.19 5.10 13.68
N VAL A 410 8.63 4.47 12.63
CA VAL A 410 7.28 4.77 12.15
C VAL A 410 6.24 4.43 13.23
N GLY A 411 6.30 3.24 13.82
CA GLY A 411 5.41 2.84 14.91
C GLY A 411 5.46 3.80 16.11
N LYS A 412 6.66 4.28 16.47
CA LYS A 412 6.81 5.29 17.51
C LYS A 412 6.09 6.60 17.17
N ARG A 413 6.24 7.10 15.94
CA ARG A 413 5.56 8.32 15.50
C ARG A 413 4.04 8.15 15.48
N ILE A 414 3.54 7.00 15.01
CA ILE A 414 2.10 6.69 15.01
C ILE A 414 1.58 6.64 16.46
N TYR A 415 2.32 6.01 17.37
CA TYR A 415 1.97 5.94 18.78
C TYR A 415 1.86 7.34 19.41
N ASP A 416 2.82 8.24 19.10
CA ASP A 416 2.80 9.62 19.61
C ASP A 416 1.57 10.39 19.05
N VAL A 417 1.23 10.19 17.78
CA VAL A 417 0.01 10.77 17.19
C VAL A 417 -1.25 10.23 17.85
N TYR A 418 -1.32 8.93 18.15
CA TYR A 418 -2.47 8.37 18.89
C TYR A 418 -2.64 9.03 20.26
N GLN A 419 -1.56 9.26 20.99
CA GLN A 419 -1.61 9.96 22.28
C GLN A 419 -2.17 11.38 22.12
N GLN A 420 -1.74 12.12 21.10
CA GLN A 420 -2.24 13.47 20.82
C GLN A 420 -3.73 13.46 20.44
N VAL A 421 -4.16 12.51 19.59
CA VAL A 421 -5.56 12.36 19.20
C VAL A 421 -6.42 12.07 20.41
N LEU A 422 -6.02 11.15 21.28
CA LEU A 422 -6.76 10.80 22.50
C LEU A 422 -6.86 11.98 23.47
N GLN A 423 -5.77 12.74 23.67
CA GLN A 423 -5.79 13.95 24.49
C GLN A 423 -6.77 14.98 23.95
N ASN A 424 -6.69 15.29 22.65
CA ASN A 424 -7.57 16.28 22.02
C ASN A 424 -9.03 15.85 22.01
N TYR A 425 -9.30 14.54 21.88
CA TYR A 425 -10.65 13.99 21.86
C TYR A 425 -11.34 14.05 23.22
N ASN A 426 -10.58 13.82 24.30
CA ASN A 426 -11.11 13.86 25.69
C ASN A 426 -11.37 15.31 26.18
N HIS A 427 -10.87 16.31 25.46
CA HIS A 427 -11.09 17.73 25.77
C HIS A 427 -12.21 18.38 24.95
N LYS A 428 -12.83 17.65 24.02
CA LYS A 428 -14.04 18.06 23.27
C LYS A 428 -15.28 17.62 24.02
#